data_54d182b7698ce584ce6ca8a15b87e6b3
#
_entry.id   54d182b7698ce584ce6ca8a15b87e6b3
#
_cell.length_a   1.000
_cell.length_b   1.000
_cell.length_c   1.000
_cell.angle_alpha   90.00
_cell.angle_beta   90.00
_cell.angle_gamma   90.00
#
_symmetry.space_group_name_H-M   'P 1'
#
loop_
_entity.id
_entity.type
_entity.pdbx_description
1 polymer ?
#
loop_
_entity_poly.entity_id
_entity_poly.type
_entity_poly.pdbx_seq_one_letter_code
_entity_poly.pdbx_strand_id
1 'polypeptide(L)'
;MVRSTLRIIFFILISLASAEAATFKELVKSQAKITPNISIFIKNLSTNEVIVSYRANKRMIPASNQKIITTLTSLDLLGEDFKFSTYIFLLDKINEKGIYSGNIYIDSRGDPSLSSSKLKDAVNFFKEKDLKVIQGNIIIDNTYFESPEYNKNWKNSWKGSYWAPYISSIAVDNNLYKSGGTFLLTDNPLYLLGVKFRKILRSNGIIFKGNIVLKEIPLRDKLVPFKIIYEINSPSLSNLVYIVNKESDNLY
;
A
#
# COMPACT_ATOMS: atom_id res chain seq x y z
N MET A 1 22.15 48.19 -39.51
CA MET A 1 21.26 47.09 -39.88
C MET A 1 21.15 45.98 -38.83
N VAL A 2 22.21 45.49 -38.22
CA VAL A 2 22.17 44.34 -37.24
C VAL A 2 21.34 44.64 -35.97
N ARG A 3 21.35 45.90 -35.45
CA ARG A 3 20.59 46.27 -34.23
C ARG A 3 19.07 46.33 -34.44
N SER A 4 18.60 46.60 -35.64
CA SER A 4 17.16 46.63 -35.94
C SER A 4 16.60 45.20 -36.08
N THR A 5 17.35 44.28 -36.68
CA THR A 5 16.96 42.89 -36.86
C THR A 5 16.87 42.14 -35.51
N LEU A 6 17.80 42.39 -34.57
CA LEU A 6 17.78 41.81 -33.24
C LEU A 6 16.56 42.28 -32.42
N ARG A 7 16.17 43.54 -32.54
CA ARG A 7 14.95 44.07 -31.89
C ARG A 7 13.67 43.46 -32.46
N ILE A 8 13.60 43.21 -33.75
CA ILE A 8 12.43 42.59 -34.38
C ILE A 8 12.31 41.14 -33.95
N ILE A 9 13.41 40.39 -33.91
CA ILE A 9 13.41 38.99 -33.44
C ILE A 9 12.99 38.92 -31.95
N PHE A 10 13.47 39.81 -31.11
CA PHE A 10 13.09 39.90 -29.69
C PHE A 10 11.61 40.24 -29.51
N PHE A 11 11.05 41.15 -30.31
CA PHE A 11 9.62 41.47 -30.32
C PHE A 11 8.76 40.31 -30.82
N ILE A 12 9.19 39.55 -31.83
CA ILE A 12 8.48 38.39 -32.34
C ILE A 12 8.48 37.25 -31.28
N LEU A 13 9.61 37.02 -30.60
CA LEU A 13 9.68 36.02 -29.51
C LEU A 13 8.79 36.41 -28.32
N ILE A 14 8.72 37.67 -27.94
CA ILE A 14 7.82 38.17 -26.91
C ILE A 14 6.35 38.02 -27.34
N SER A 15 6.04 38.32 -28.61
CA SER A 15 4.68 38.22 -29.13
C SER A 15 4.20 36.75 -29.24
N LEU A 16 5.09 35.80 -29.57
CA LEU A 16 4.78 34.39 -29.59
C LEU A 16 4.52 33.84 -28.17
N ALA A 17 5.38 34.22 -27.22
CA ALA A 17 5.19 33.81 -25.82
C ALA A 17 3.90 34.40 -25.21
N SER A 18 3.55 35.64 -25.57
CA SER A 18 2.30 36.27 -25.14
C SER A 18 1.07 35.70 -25.84
N ALA A 19 1.20 35.25 -27.10
CA ALA A 19 0.13 34.59 -27.83
C ALA A 19 -0.20 33.18 -27.22
N GLU A 20 0.83 32.42 -26.84
CA GLU A 20 0.61 31.13 -26.14
C GLU A 20 -0.06 31.32 -24.78
N ALA A 21 0.36 32.32 -24.00
CA ALA A 21 -0.26 32.62 -22.70
C ALA A 21 -1.71 33.13 -22.86
N ALA A 22 -2.02 33.89 -23.92
CA ALA A 22 -3.38 34.27 -24.23
C ALA A 22 -4.26 33.07 -24.60
N THR A 23 -3.75 32.16 -25.41
CA THR A 23 -4.45 30.90 -25.79
C THR A 23 -4.75 30.03 -24.59
N PHE A 24 -3.83 29.88 -23.63
CA PHE A 24 -4.08 29.15 -22.38
C PHE A 24 -5.17 29.81 -21.52
N LYS A 25 -5.17 31.09 -21.37
CA LYS A 25 -6.21 31.83 -20.62
C LYS A 25 -7.59 31.69 -21.26
N GLU A 26 -7.67 31.71 -22.57
CA GLU A 26 -8.91 31.53 -23.32
C GLU A 26 -9.43 30.09 -23.19
N LEU A 27 -8.55 29.10 -23.30
CA LEU A 27 -8.89 27.71 -23.10
C LEU A 27 -9.44 27.47 -21.68
N VAL A 28 -8.80 28.02 -20.66
CA VAL A 28 -9.26 27.93 -19.26
C VAL A 28 -10.64 28.56 -19.09
N LYS A 29 -10.89 29.72 -19.68
CA LYS A 29 -12.20 30.39 -19.65
C LYS A 29 -13.28 29.58 -20.36
N SER A 30 -12.97 28.94 -21.49
CA SER A 30 -13.91 28.08 -22.22
C SER A 30 -14.26 26.81 -21.40
N GLN A 31 -13.27 26.15 -20.80
CA GLN A 31 -13.47 24.99 -19.95
C GLN A 31 -14.25 25.34 -18.66
N ALA A 32 -14.04 26.51 -18.10
CA ALA A 32 -14.77 26.96 -16.91
C ALA A 32 -16.26 27.16 -17.15
N LYS A 33 -16.68 27.40 -18.38
CA LYS A 33 -18.12 27.46 -18.75
C LYS A 33 -18.76 26.05 -18.77
N ILE A 34 -17.98 25.04 -19.18
CA ILE A 34 -18.45 23.65 -19.27
C ILE A 34 -18.37 22.97 -17.90
N THR A 35 -17.33 23.27 -17.13
CA THR A 35 -17.04 22.66 -15.83
C THR A 35 -17.02 23.74 -14.74
N PRO A 36 -18.17 24.08 -14.14
CA PRO A 36 -18.24 25.20 -13.18
C PRO A 36 -17.41 25.03 -11.92
N ASN A 37 -17.03 23.79 -11.56
CA ASN A 37 -16.17 23.48 -10.41
C ASN A 37 -14.73 23.16 -10.84
N ILE A 38 -14.08 24.07 -11.54
CA ILE A 38 -12.67 23.96 -11.93
C ILE A 38 -11.81 24.99 -11.20
N SER A 39 -10.60 24.61 -10.85
CA SER A 39 -9.52 25.46 -10.36
C SER A 39 -8.24 25.07 -11.09
N ILE A 40 -7.49 26.04 -11.61
CA ILE A 40 -6.28 25.78 -12.39
C ILE A 40 -5.18 26.72 -11.91
N PHE A 41 -4.01 26.15 -11.65
CA PHE A 41 -2.78 26.89 -11.37
C PHE A 41 -1.63 26.25 -12.13
N ILE A 42 -1.01 27.01 -13.03
CA ILE A 42 0.12 26.56 -13.84
C ILE A 42 1.27 27.52 -13.60
N LYS A 43 2.41 26.99 -13.19
CA LYS A 43 3.63 27.72 -12.88
C LYS A 43 4.82 27.08 -13.59
N ASN A 44 5.66 27.90 -14.21
CA ASN A 44 6.96 27.47 -14.70
C ASN A 44 7.91 27.33 -13.49
N LEU A 45 8.40 26.12 -13.21
CA LEU A 45 9.25 25.86 -12.05
C LEU A 45 10.67 26.42 -12.21
N SER A 46 11.17 26.57 -13.45
CA SER A 46 12.51 27.10 -13.71
C SER A 46 12.56 28.61 -13.60
N THR A 47 11.52 29.31 -14.07
CA THR A 47 11.46 30.80 -14.08
C THR A 47 10.65 31.36 -12.92
N ASN A 48 9.93 30.51 -12.19
CA ASN A 48 9.00 30.89 -11.13
C ASN A 48 7.77 31.69 -11.61
N GLU A 49 7.59 31.81 -12.91
CA GLU A 49 6.51 32.57 -13.54
C GLU A 49 5.16 31.82 -13.42
N VAL A 50 4.10 32.54 -13.06
CA VAL A 50 2.73 32.03 -13.08
C VAL A 50 2.13 32.22 -14.46
N ILE A 51 1.95 31.11 -15.20
CA ILE A 51 1.39 31.13 -16.56
C ILE A 51 -0.13 31.29 -16.50
N VAL A 52 -0.80 30.53 -15.59
CA VAL A 52 -2.25 30.58 -15.38
C VAL A 52 -2.58 30.51 -13.89
N SER A 53 -3.47 31.37 -13.45
CA SER A 53 -4.08 31.34 -12.12
C SER A 53 -5.58 31.60 -12.25
N TYR A 54 -6.37 30.53 -12.25
CA TYR A 54 -7.83 30.60 -12.31
C TYR A 54 -8.44 29.94 -11.08
N ARG A 55 -9.06 30.72 -10.21
CA ARG A 55 -9.61 30.27 -8.93
C ARG A 55 -8.62 29.42 -8.12
N ALA A 56 -7.33 29.71 -8.19
CA ALA A 56 -6.26 28.89 -7.62
C ALA A 56 -6.40 28.65 -6.11
N ASN A 57 -7.00 29.61 -5.39
CA ASN A 57 -7.24 29.53 -3.94
C ASN A 57 -8.61 28.92 -3.58
N LYS A 58 -9.40 28.45 -4.57
CA LYS A 58 -10.67 27.78 -4.28
C LYS A 58 -10.40 26.43 -3.65
N ARG A 59 -10.99 26.18 -2.47
CA ARG A 59 -10.90 24.87 -1.83
C ARG A 59 -11.66 23.82 -2.66
N MET A 60 -10.95 22.76 -3.00
CA MET A 60 -11.44 21.63 -3.78
C MET A 60 -11.21 20.34 -3.02
N ILE A 61 -12.03 19.31 -3.29
CA ILE A 61 -11.78 17.97 -2.76
C ILE A 61 -10.59 17.39 -3.49
N PRO A 62 -9.48 17.04 -2.80
CA PRO A 62 -8.26 16.59 -3.45
C PRO A 62 -8.39 15.19 -4.09
N ALA A 63 -9.35 14.36 -3.61
CA ALA A 63 -9.46 12.95 -3.98
C ALA A 63 -8.08 12.25 -3.91
N SER A 64 -7.72 11.47 -4.94
CA SER A 64 -6.42 10.77 -4.97
C SER A 64 -5.19 11.66 -5.03
N ASN A 65 -5.32 12.97 -5.29
CA ASN A 65 -4.19 13.89 -5.14
C ASN A 65 -3.66 13.96 -3.69
N GLN A 66 -4.47 13.56 -2.70
CA GLN A 66 -4.02 13.40 -1.32
C GLN A 66 -2.85 12.41 -1.19
N LYS A 67 -2.77 11.42 -2.08
CA LYS A 67 -1.68 10.44 -2.09
C LYS A 67 -0.30 11.09 -2.30
N ILE A 68 -0.21 12.18 -3.05
CA ILE A 68 1.04 12.91 -3.25
C ILE A 68 1.60 13.39 -1.90
N ILE A 69 0.75 13.94 -1.04
CA ILE A 69 1.16 14.41 0.28
C ILE A 69 1.54 13.23 1.17
N THR A 70 0.71 12.18 1.20
CA THR A 70 0.96 10.98 2.00
C THR A 70 2.29 10.32 1.61
N THR A 71 2.51 10.10 0.32
CA THR A 71 3.72 9.43 -0.17
C THR A 71 4.98 10.27 0.01
N LEU A 72 4.89 11.59 -0.21
CA LEU A 72 6.00 12.52 0.06
C LEU A 72 6.39 12.49 1.53
N THR A 73 5.41 12.60 2.43
CA THR A 73 5.65 12.54 3.89
C THR A 73 6.23 11.19 4.30
N SER A 74 5.75 10.09 3.73
CA SER A 74 6.29 8.76 4.02
C SER A 74 7.76 8.63 3.59
N LEU A 75 8.11 9.12 2.40
CA LEU A 75 9.50 9.11 1.92
C LEU A 75 10.41 10.00 2.78
N ASP A 76 9.91 11.16 3.21
CA ASP A 76 10.67 12.10 4.05
C ASP A 76 10.94 11.53 5.45
N LEU A 77 9.95 10.86 6.06
CA LEU A 77 10.06 10.36 7.42
C LEU A 77 10.73 8.98 7.52
N LEU A 78 10.52 8.10 6.56
CA LEU A 78 10.96 6.71 6.62
C LEU A 78 12.16 6.41 5.71
N GLY A 79 12.40 7.24 4.69
CA GLY A 79 13.41 7.01 3.67
C GLY A 79 12.94 6.07 2.54
N GLU A 80 13.58 6.16 1.38
CA GLU A 80 13.19 5.43 0.17
C GLU A 80 13.40 3.92 0.27
N ASP A 81 14.38 3.48 1.07
CA ASP A 81 14.76 2.07 1.25
C ASP A 81 13.97 1.36 2.35
N PHE A 82 13.13 2.08 3.09
CA PHE A 82 12.29 1.49 4.14
C PHE A 82 11.47 0.32 3.60
N LYS A 83 11.34 -0.74 4.42
CA LYS A 83 10.53 -1.93 4.11
C LYS A 83 9.62 -2.26 5.28
N PHE A 84 8.40 -2.65 4.98
CA PHE A 84 7.53 -3.28 5.94
C PHE A 84 7.94 -4.73 6.15
N SER A 85 7.89 -5.21 7.39
CA SER A 85 8.24 -6.59 7.72
C SER A 85 7.02 -7.35 8.24
N THR A 86 6.91 -8.61 7.85
CA THR A 86 5.99 -9.59 8.44
C THR A 86 6.82 -10.73 9.00
N TYR A 87 6.62 -11.05 10.27
CA TYR A 87 7.37 -12.09 10.95
C TYR A 87 6.49 -13.33 11.15
N ILE A 88 7.03 -14.50 10.80
CA ILE A 88 6.42 -15.81 11.11
C ILE A 88 7.40 -16.56 11.97
N PHE A 89 6.98 -16.97 13.17
CA PHE A 89 7.92 -17.53 14.13
C PHE A 89 7.34 -18.61 15.03
N LEU A 90 8.26 -19.42 15.59
CA LEU A 90 8.03 -20.46 16.58
C LEU A 90 8.78 -20.10 17.85
N LEU A 91 8.18 -20.34 19.02
CA LEU A 91 8.79 -20.06 20.32
C LEU A 91 9.62 -21.22 20.86
N ASP A 92 9.35 -22.44 20.38
CA ASP A 92 10.03 -23.66 20.80
C ASP A 92 10.67 -24.41 19.61
N LYS A 93 11.40 -25.47 19.94
CA LYS A 93 12.04 -26.34 18.95
C LYS A 93 11.04 -27.29 18.30
N ILE A 94 11.30 -27.64 17.06
CA ILE A 94 10.71 -28.78 16.37
C ILE A 94 11.43 -30.02 16.90
N ASN A 95 10.69 -31.05 17.26
CA ASN A 95 11.31 -32.31 17.76
C ASN A 95 11.91 -33.16 16.62
N GLU A 96 12.66 -34.19 16.94
CA GLU A 96 13.33 -35.10 15.98
C GLU A 96 12.39 -35.81 15.00
N LYS A 97 11.09 -35.88 15.31
CA LYS A 97 10.06 -36.43 14.41
C LYS A 97 9.44 -35.35 13.47
N GLY A 98 9.90 -34.13 13.55
CA GLY A 98 9.34 -33.00 12.77
C GLY A 98 8.04 -32.45 13.35
N ILE A 99 7.73 -32.74 14.62
CA ILE A 99 6.50 -32.28 15.26
C ILE A 99 6.79 -31.03 16.10
N TYR A 100 6.00 -29.99 15.84
CA TYR A 100 5.95 -28.78 16.64
C TYR A 100 4.65 -28.73 17.44
N SER A 101 4.74 -28.75 18.77
CA SER A 101 3.56 -28.79 19.64
C SER A 101 3.02 -27.42 20.03
N GLY A 102 3.82 -26.35 19.82
CA GLY A 102 3.43 -24.96 20.09
C GLY A 102 2.62 -24.29 18.99
N ASN A 103 2.31 -23.02 19.20
CA ASN A 103 1.62 -22.18 18.21
C ASN A 103 2.62 -21.59 17.22
N ILE A 104 2.23 -21.45 15.96
CA ILE A 104 2.93 -20.62 14.99
C ILE A 104 2.32 -19.21 15.03
N TYR A 105 3.15 -18.20 15.05
CA TYR A 105 2.77 -16.80 15.22
C TYR A 105 3.04 -16.03 13.93
N ILE A 106 2.13 -15.13 13.57
CA ILE A 106 2.27 -14.21 12.44
C ILE A 106 2.06 -12.79 12.98
N ASP A 107 3.13 -11.99 13.00
CA ASP A 107 3.14 -10.57 13.33
C ASP A 107 3.35 -9.76 12.04
N SER A 108 2.30 -9.12 11.57
CA SER A 108 2.34 -8.29 10.37
C SER A 108 2.28 -6.81 10.74
N ARG A 109 3.11 -6.02 10.09
CA ARG A 109 3.32 -4.60 10.41
C ARG A 109 2.98 -3.68 9.26
N GLY A 110 1.88 -3.97 8.57
CA GLY A 110 1.31 -3.08 7.56
C GLY A 110 1.85 -3.29 6.14
N ASP A 111 2.49 -4.43 5.82
CA ASP A 111 2.91 -4.71 4.44
C ASP A 111 1.69 -4.86 3.51
N PRO A 112 1.43 -3.91 2.58
CA PRO A 112 0.32 -4.01 1.65
C PRO A 112 0.60 -5.02 0.54
N SER A 113 1.85 -5.43 0.36
CA SER A 113 2.33 -6.27 -0.75
C SER A 113 2.51 -7.75 -0.39
N LEU A 114 2.05 -8.16 0.81
CA LEU A 114 2.15 -9.56 1.22
C LEU A 114 1.36 -10.45 0.25
N SER A 115 1.97 -11.56 -0.17
CA SER A 115 1.37 -12.47 -1.16
C SER A 115 1.45 -13.92 -0.71
N SER A 116 0.57 -14.75 -1.28
CA SER A 116 0.62 -16.20 -1.11
C SER A 116 1.96 -16.81 -1.54
N SER A 117 2.65 -16.20 -2.51
CA SER A 117 3.99 -16.64 -2.92
C SER A 117 4.99 -16.45 -1.78
N LYS A 118 5.06 -15.25 -1.19
CA LYS A 118 5.94 -14.97 -0.04
C LYS A 118 5.65 -15.87 1.16
N LEU A 119 4.35 -16.16 1.40
CA LEU A 119 3.96 -17.12 2.44
C LEU A 119 4.44 -18.56 2.13
N LYS A 120 4.47 -18.94 0.86
CA LYS A 120 5.01 -20.24 0.44
C LYS A 120 6.50 -20.34 0.71
N ASP A 121 7.26 -19.26 0.49
CA ASP A 121 8.69 -19.22 0.80
C ASP A 121 8.93 -19.40 2.30
N ALA A 122 8.11 -18.80 3.15
CA ALA A 122 8.14 -19.03 4.60
C ALA A 122 7.87 -20.50 4.95
N VAL A 123 6.87 -21.13 4.30
CA VAL A 123 6.56 -22.54 4.52
C VAL A 123 7.71 -23.45 4.08
N ASN A 124 8.36 -23.15 2.96
CA ASN A 124 9.54 -23.88 2.50
C ASN A 124 10.69 -23.79 3.52
N PHE A 125 10.96 -22.59 4.05
CA PHE A 125 11.94 -22.40 5.12
C PHE A 125 11.66 -23.29 6.35
N PHE A 126 10.40 -23.37 6.81
CA PHE A 126 10.04 -24.26 7.94
C PHE A 126 10.19 -25.74 7.59
N LYS A 127 9.94 -26.14 6.33
CA LYS A 127 10.22 -27.50 5.85
C LYS A 127 11.72 -27.83 5.90
N GLU A 128 12.59 -26.91 5.54
CA GLU A 128 14.04 -27.08 5.64
C GLU A 128 14.52 -27.23 7.09
N LYS A 129 13.70 -26.75 8.06
CA LYS A 129 13.87 -27.01 9.50
C LYS A 129 13.20 -28.29 9.97
N ASP A 130 12.83 -29.19 9.04
CA ASP A 130 12.18 -30.49 9.28
C ASP A 130 10.77 -30.41 9.91
N LEU A 131 10.06 -29.27 9.73
CA LEU A 131 8.67 -29.15 10.21
C LEU A 131 7.73 -30.00 9.35
N LYS A 132 7.06 -30.97 9.98
CA LYS A 132 6.08 -31.88 9.34
C LYS A 132 4.68 -31.74 9.92
N VAL A 133 4.59 -31.46 11.23
CA VAL A 133 3.31 -31.38 11.93
C VAL A 133 3.30 -30.16 12.86
N ILE A 134 2.24 -29.36 12.80
CA ILE A 134 1.92 -28.29 13.76
C ILE A 134 0.69 -28.77 14.56
N GLN A 135 0.83 -28.94 15.89
CA GLN A 135 -0.25 -29.34 16.79
C GLN A 135 -1.00 -28.12 17.36
N GLY A 136 -0.30 -27.01 17.58
CA GLY A 136 -0.88 -25.77 18.07
C GLY A 136 -1.58 -24.93 16.99
N ASN A 137 -1.95 -23.71 17.35
CA ASN A 137 -2.73 -22.79 16.52
C ASN A 137 -1.85 -21.92 15.63
N ILE A 138 -2.44 -21.34 14.59
CA ILE A 138 -1.91 -20.16 13.91
C ILE A 138 -2.46 -18.94 14.66
N ILE A 139 -1.56 -18.19 15.32
CA ILE A 139 -1.88 -16.95 16.03
C ILE A 139 -1.52 -15.77 15.13
N ILE A 140 -2.47 -14.91 14.86
CA ILE A 140 -2.26 -13.72 14.03
C ILE A 140 -2.52 -12.48 14.87
N ASP A 141 -1.54 -11.57 14.92
CA ASP A 141 -1.67 -10.31 15.66
C ASP A 141 -2.67 -9.39 14.96
N ASN A 142 -3.65 -8.92 15.73
CA ASN A 142 -4.68 -8.01 15.27
C ASN A 142 -4.61 -6.62 15.95
N THR A 143 -3.51 -6.31 16.64
CA THR A 143 -3.40 -5.10 17.46
C THR A 143 -2.40 -4.08 16.95
N TYR A 144 -1.73 -4.35 15.81
CA TYR A 144 -0.74 -3.42 15.27
C TYR A 144 -1.33 -2.07 14.85
N PHE A 145 -2.51 -2.07 14.26
CA PHE A 145 -3.26 -0.87 14.00
C PHE A 145 -4.38 -0.71 15.03
N GLU A 146 -4.47 0.48 15.60
CA GLU A 146 -5.67 0.89 16.33
C GLU A 146 -6.81 0.96 15.30
N SER A 147 -7.87 0.16 15.54
CA SER A 147 -9.02 0.19 14.62
C SER A 147 -9.63 1.58 14.51
N PRO A 148 -10.26 1.94 13.39
CA PRO A 148 -11.36 1.19 12.80
C PRO A 148 -10.99 0.47 11.51
N GLU A 149 -11.66 -0.65 11.28
CA GLU A 149 -11.59 -1.47 10.07
C GLU A 149 -11.93 -0.69 8.78
N TYR A 150 -12.67 0.40 8.92
CA TYR A 150 -12.98 1.36 7.86
C TYR A 150 -12.84 2.78 8.38
N ASN A 151 -12.43 3.69 7.52
CA ASN A 151 -12.44 5.11 7.86
C ASN A 151 -13.87 5.56 8.21
N LYS A 152 -14.04 6.16 9.41
CA LYS A 152 -15.34 6.61 9.94
C LYS A 152 -16.06 7.62 9.03
N ASN A 153 -15.31 8.33 8.18
CA ASN A 153 -15.85 9.32 7.25
C ASN A 153 -16.31 8.71 5.92
N TRP A 154 -16.12 7.40 5.70
CA TRP A 154 -16.59 6.72 4.50
C TRP A 154 -18.09 6.48 4.57
N LYS A 155 -18.79 6.69 3.47
CA LYS A 155 -20.20 6.30 3.35
C LYS A 155 -20.31 4.78 3.47
N ASN A 156 -21.39 4.30 4.10
CA ASN A 156 -21.60 2.86 4.26
C ASN A 156 -21.66 2.11 2.92
N SER A 157 -22.16 2.76 1.86
CA SER A 157 -22.19 2.20 0.51
C SER A 157 -20.81 2.05 -0.15
N TRP A 158 -19.76 2.61 0.44
CA TRP A 158 -18.39 2.50 -0.08
C TRP A 158 -17.64 1.33 0.50
N LYS A 159 -17.95 0.97 1.74
CA LYS A 159 -17.27 -0.11 2.48
C LYS A 159 -17.33 -1.42 1.73
N GLY A 160 -16.18 -2.11 1.60
CA GLY A 160 -16.07 -3.34 0.85
C GLY A 160 -16.01 -3.18 -0.68
N SER A 161 -16.00 -1.94 -1.18
CA SER A 161 -15.68 -1.69 -2.59
C SER A 161 -14.18 -1.86 -2.82
N TYR A 162 -13.79 -2.18 -4.05
CA TYR A 162 -12.38 -2.33 -4.43
C TYR A 162 -11.50 -1.13 -4.04
N TRP A 163 -12.05 0.08 -4.14
CA TRP A 163 -11.37 1.34 -3.79
C TRP A 163 -11.56 1.79 -2.34
N ALA A 164 -12.34 1.06 -1.54
CA ALA A 164 -12.55 1.27 -0.11
C ALA A 164 -12.45 -0.07 0.64
N PRO A 165 -11.26 -0.72 0.59
CA PRO A 165 -11.04 -2.03 1.19
C PRO A 165 -11.04 -1.97 2.71
N TYR A 166 -11.17 -3.13 3.35
CA TYR A 166 -11.00 -3.30 4.77
C TYR A 166 -9.56 -2.93 5.19
N ILE A 167 -9.43 -2.07 6.21
CA ILE A 167 -8.14 -1.62 6.74
C ILE A 167 -7.69 -2.56 7.85
N SER A 168 -6.51 -3.13 7.71
CA SER A 168 -5.87 -3.93 8.76
C SER A 168 -4.35 -3.88 8.63
N SER A 169 -3.64 -4.39 9.63
CA SER A 169 -2.17 -4.54 9.58
C SER A 169 -1.71 -5.56 8.54
N ILE A 170 -2.62 -6.22 7.85
CA ILE A 170 -2.37 -7.28 6.87
C ILE A 170 -3.18 -7.01 5.61
N ALA A 171 -2.50 -7.11 4.47
CA ALA A 171 -3.14 -7.21 3.17
C ALA A 171 -2.48 -8.35 2.39
N VAL A 172 -3.17 -9.47 2.24
CA VAL A 172 -2.63 -10.63 1.52
C VAL A 172 -3.32 -10.80 0.18
N ASP A 173 -2.53 -10.88 -0.92
CA ASP A 173 -3.02 -10.94 -2.30
C ASP A 173 -4.10 -9.86 -2.55
N ASN A 174 -3.84 -8.62 -2.15
CA ASN A 174 -4.77 -7.48 -2.25
C ASN A 174 -6.12 -7.71 -1.55
N ASN A 175 -6.12 -8.50 -0.47
CA ASN A 175 -7.33 -8.88 0.26
C ASN A 175 -8.37 -9.63 -0.60
N LEU A 176 -7.92 -10.29 -1.66
CA LEU A 176 -8.77 -11.04 -2.58
C LEU A 176 -8.75 -12.55 -2.31
N TYR A 177 -9.92 -13.16 -2.45
CA TYR A 177 -10.08 -14.60 -2.47
C TYR A 177 -10.96 -15.03 -3.65
N LYS A 178 -10.77 -16.27 -4.12
CA LYS A 178 -11.54 -16.84 -5.23
C LYS A 178 -12.73 -17.65 -4.71
N SER A 179 -13.94 -17.32 -5.19
CA SER A 179 -15.15 -18.06 -4.90
C SER A 179 -15.97 -18.21 -6.18
N GLY A 180 -16.39 -19.43 -6.50
CA GLY A 180 -17.21 -19.71 -7.70
C GLY A 180 -16.59 -19.21 -9.02
N GLY A 181 -15.25 -19.14 -9.12
CA GLY A 181 -14.56 -18.61 -10.31
C GLY A 181 -14.29 -17.10 -10.28
N THR A 182 -14.93 -16.35 -9.40
CA THR A 182 -14.80 -14.89 -9.27
C THR A 182 -13.90 -14.50 -8.11
N PHE A 183 -13.17 -13.38 -8.25
CA PHE A 183 -12.42 -12.80 -7.15
C PHE A 183 -13.32 -11.86 -6.34
N LEU A 184 -13.33 -12.07 -5.03
CA LEU A 184 -14.10 -11.27 -4.08
C LEU A 184 -13.15 -10.63 -3.06
N LEU A 185 -13.50 -9.43 -2.62
CA LEU A 185 -12.80 -8.75 -1.54
C LEU A 185 -13.24 -9.31 -0.20
N THR A 186 -12.29 -9.56 0.71
CA THR A 186 -12.63 -10.00 2.08
C THR A 186 -12.96 -8.81 2.97
N ASP A 187 -13.85 -9.03 3.92
CA ASP A 187 -14.10 -8.15 5.07
C ASP A 187 -13.24 -8.52 6.30
N ASN A 188 -12.48 -9.61 6.22
CA ASN A 188 -11.60 -10.06 7.29
C ASN A 188 -10.22 -10.50 6.75
N PRO A 189 -9.31 -9.54 6.45
CA PRO A 189 -7.98 -9.84 5.91
C PRO A 189 -7.13 -10.73 6.81
N LEU A 190 -7.24 -10.57 8.13
CA LEU A 190 -6.51 -11.38 9.11
C LEU A 190 -6.90 -12.86 9.03
N TYR A 191 -8.20 -13.13 9.00
CA TYR A 191 -8.70 -14.50 8.86
C TYR A 191 -8.33 -15.08 7.48
N LEU A 192 -8.43 -14.26 6.42
CA LEU A 192 -8.01 -14.68 5.07
C LEU A 192 -6.54 -15.10 5.03
N LEU A 193 -5.65 -14.33 5.68
CA LEU A 193 -4.24 -14.71 5.82
C LEU A 193 -4.10 -16.10 6.44
N GLY A 194 -4.75 -16.33 7.57
CA GLY A 194 -4.71 -17.64 8.26
C GLY A 194 -5.20 -18.79 7.38
N VAL A 195 -6.30 -18.57 6.64
CA VAL A 195 -6.84 -19.56 5.69
C VAL A 195 -5.85 -19.85 4.56
N LYS A 196 -5.27 -18.81 3.96
CA LYS A 196 -4.27 -18.97 2.89
C LYS A 196 -3.03 -19.67 3.41
N PHE A 197 -2.50 -19.25 4.56
CA PHE A 197 -1.32 -19.88 5.17
C PHE A 197 -1.55 -21.35 5.50
N ARG A 198 -2.68 -21.69 6.14
CA ARG A 198 -3.09 -23.10 6.38
C ARG A 198 -3.16 -23.91 5.10
N LYS A 199 -3.72 -23.34 4.02
CA LYS A 199 -3.78 -24.02 2.72
C LYS A 199 -2.38 -24.28 2.15
N ILE A 200 -1.47 -23.31 2.27
CA ILE A 200 -0.09 -23.42 1.80
C ILE A 200 0.66 -24.48 2.62
N LEU A 201 0.52 -24.51 3.96
CA LEU A 201 1.09 -25.54 4.80
C LEU A 201 0.69 -26.95 4.29
N ARG A 202 -0.62 -27.18 4.12
CA ARG A 202 -1.17 -28.46 3.68
C ARG A 202 -0.71 -28.87 2.28
N SER A 203 -0.72 -27.93 1.33
CA SER A 203 -0.27 -28.21 -0.06
C SER A 203 1.23 -28.48 -0.15
N ASN A 204 2.02 -28.13 0.87
CA ASN A 204 3.44 -28.43 0.97
C ASN A 204 3.76 -29.62 1.90
N GLY A 205 2.73 -30.40 2.31
CA GLY A 205 2.87 -31.62 3.07
C GLY A 205 3.01 -31.42 4.59
N ILE A 206 2.78 -30.21 5.11
CA ILE A 206 2.78 -29.94 6.54
C ILE A 206 1.36 -30.15 7.09
N ILE A 207 1.21 -31.06 8.06
CA ILE A 207 -0.06 -31.34 8.72
C ILE A 207 -0.32 -30.26 9.78
N PHE A 208 -1.40 -29.51 9.61
CA PHE A 208 -1.86 -28.53 10.59
C PHE A 208 -3.12 -29.03 11.30
N LYS A 209 -3.05 -29.14 12.64
CA LYS A 209 -4.11 -29.70 13.49
C LYS A 209 -4.88 -28.67 14.31
N GLY A 210 -4.30 -27.44 14.45
CA GLY A 210 -4.88 -26.39 15.28
C GLY A 210 -5.93 -25.53 14.58
N ASN A 211 -6.23 -24.39 15.18
CA ASN A 211 -7.16 -23.37 14.71
C ASN A 211 -6.44 -22.08 14.31
N ILE A 212 -7.14 -21.22 13.57
CA ILE A 212 -6.72 -19.84 13.30
C ILE A 212 -7.29 -18.98 14.42
N VAL A 213 -6.44 -18.23 15.13
CA VAL A 213 -6.80 -17.40 16.27
C VAL A 213 -6.28 -15.99 16.05
N LEU A 214 -7.17 -15.01 16.13
CA LEU A 214 -6.84 -13.60 16.05
C LEU A 214 -6.73 -13.05 17.46
N LYS A 215 -5.55 -12.64 17.87
CA LYS A 215 -5.30 -12.01 19.18
C LYS A 215 -3.96 -11.32 19.22
N GLU A 216 -3.80 -10.44 20.19
CA GLU A 216 -2.53 -9.83 20.52
C GLU A 216 -1.44 -10.88 20.75
N ILE A 217 -0.26 -10.60 20.21
CA ILE A 217 0.96 -11.35 20.49
C ILE A 217 1.70 -10.62 21.62
N PRO A 218 1.64 -11.09 22.88
CA PRO A 218 2.13 -10.35 24.04
C PRO A 218 3.66 -10.18 24.05
N LEU A 219 4.34 -10.71 23.07
CA LEU A 219 5.79 -10.77 22.99
C LEU A 219 6.37 -9.79 21.94
N ARG A 220 5.50 -9.03 21.28
CA ARG A 220 5.83 -8.16 20.15
C ARG A 220 6.94 -7.16 20.43
N ASP A 221 6.99 -6.60 21.63
CA ASP A 221 7.98 -5.60 22.05
C ASP A 221 9.04 -6.14 23.01
N LYS A 222 8.98 -7.45 23.32
CA LYS A 222 9.95 -8.09 24.20
C LYS A 222 10.92 -8.89 23.35
N LEU A 223 12.22 -8.79 23.68
CA LEU A 223 13.28 -9.65 23.17
C LEU A 223 13.07 -11.10 23.67
N VAL A 224 12.01 -11.73 23.23
CA VAL A 224 11.79 -13.15 23.49
C VAL A 224 12.69 -13.92 22.54
N PRO A 225 13.46 -14.88 23.02
CA PRO A 225 14.29 -15.71 22.16
C PRO A 225 13.40 -16.59 21.27
N PHE A 226 13.03 -16.06 20.09
CA PHE A 226 12.44 -16.88 19.04
C PHE A 226 13.41 -18.01 18.71
N LYS A 227 12.89 -19.22 18.64
CA LYS A 227 13.73 -20.38 18.30
C LYS A 227 13.92 -20.51 16.81
N ILE A 228 12.85 -20.20 16.05
CA ILE A 228 12.85 -20.20 14.58
C ILE A 228 12.00 -19.02 14.13
N ILE A 229 12.57 -18.14 13.34
CA ILE A 229 11.90 -16.95 12.80
C ILE A 229 12.17 -16.87 11.29
N TYR A 230 11.13 -16.49 10.56
CA TYR A 230 11.22 -16.11 9.15
C TYR A 230 10.65 -14.70 8.96
N GLU A 231 11.43 -13.85 8.33
CA GLU A 231 11.05 -12.48 8.03
C GLU A 231 10.71 -12.34 6.55
N ILE A 232 9.53 -11.77 6.28
CA ILE A 232 9.09 -11.41 4.94
C ILE A 232 9.15 -9.90 4.84
N ASN A 233 9.93 -9.41 3.88
CA ASN A 233 10.03 -7.98 3.61
C ASN A 233 9.17 -7.57 2.41
N SER A 234 8.58 -6.37 2.49
CA SER A 234 7.97 -5.70 1.35
C SER A 234 9.05 -5.29 0.32
N PRO A 235 8.68 -4.86 -0.90
CA PRO A 235 9.52 -3.98 -1.70
C PRO A 235 9.90 -2.72 -0.91
N SER A 236 10.89 -1.98 -1.39
CA SER A 236 11.25 -0.68 -0.80
C SER A 236 10.07 0.30 -0.86
N LEU A 237 10.05 1.27 0.05
CA LEU A 237 9.02 2.30 0.09
C LEU A 237 8.93 3.07 -1.24
N SER A 238 10.06 3.34 -1.90
CA SER A 238 10.07 3.96 -3.23
C SER A 238 9.26 3.16 -4.26
N ASN A 239 9.38 1.82 -4.26
CA ASN A 239 8.61 0.95 -5.14
C ASN A 239 7.11 0.93 -4.77
N LEU A 240 6.78 0.91 -3.48
CA LEU A 240 5.40 0.98 -3.02
C LEU A 240 4.75 2.32 -3.39
N VAL A 241 5.46 3.43 -3.19
CA VAL A 241 5.04 4.78 -3.57
C VAL A 241 4.79 4.89 -5.08
N TYR A 242 5.63 4.25 -5.90
CA TYR A 242 5.40 4.18 -7.34
C TYR A 242 4.03 3.55 -7.66
N ILE A 243 3.71 2.42 -7.03
CA ILE A 243 2.41 1.73 -7.21
C ILE A 243 1.26 2.64 -6.76
N VAL A 244 1.36 3.21 -5.54
CA VAL A 244 0.33 4.12 -4.99
C VAL A 244 0.01 5.26 -5.94
N ASN A 245 1.02 5.93 -6.47
CA ASN A 245 0.82 7.12 -7.29
C ASN A 245 0.49 6.78 -8.75
N LYS A 246 1.05 5.69 -9.30
CA LYS A 246 0.84 5.30 -10.70
C LYS A 246 -0.53 4.65 -10.92
N GLU A 247 -0.90 3.72 -10.05
CA GLU A 247 -2.14 2.95 -10.16
C GLU A 247 -3.28 3.59 -9.35
N SER A 248 -2.97 4.62 -8.56
CA SER A 248 -3.91 5.24 -7.61
C SER A 248 -4.49 4.22 -6.62
N ASP A 249 -3.66 3.25 -6.21
CA ASP A 249 -4.07 2.19 -5.29
C ASP A 249 -4.47 2.76 -3.93
N ASN A 250 -5.56 2.25 -3.34
CA ASN A 250 -6.08 2.71 -2.04
C ASN A 250 -5.81 1.71 -0.91
N LEU A 251 -5.26 0.54 -1.22
CA LEU A 251 -4.87 -0.46 -0.23
C LEU A 251 -3.42 -0.22 0.25
N TYR A 252 -2.56 0.22 -0.66
CA TYR A 252 -1.14 0.56 -0.43
C TYR A 252 -0.93 1.90 0.31
#